data_902ec76b30c73dd193e1bf35075653fb
#
_entry.id   902ec76b30c73dd193e1bf35075653fb
#
_cell.length_a   1.000
_cell.length_b   1.000
_cell.length_c   1.000
_cell.angle_alpha   90.00
_cell.angle_beta   90.00
_cell.angle_gamma   90.00
#
_symmetry.space_group_name_H-M   'P 1'
#
loop_
_entity.id
_entity.type
_entity.pdbx_description
1 polymer ?
#
loop_
_entity_poly.entity_id
_entity_poly.type
_entity_poly.pdbx_seq_one_letter_code
_entity_poly.pdbx_strand_id
1 'polypeptide(L)' 'MNGADTLVGTLLEGNVDVCFTNPGTSEMHFVAALDNYKNMRSILCLFEGCATGAADGYYRMKRSAASTLLHLGPGLANGL' A
#
# COMPACT_ATOMS: atom_id res chain seq x y z
N MET A 1 -4.06 13.24 14.56
CA MET A 1 -3.97 11.85 14.04
C MET A 1 -5.35 11.38 13.67
N ASN A 2 -5.50 10.74 12.53
CA ASN A 2 -6.76 10.17 12.05
C ASN A 2 -6.59 8.67 11.81
N GLY A 3 -7.66 8.02 11.32
CA GLY A 3 -7.63 6.58 11.09
C GLY A 3 -6.57 6.14 10.08
N ALA A 4 -6.36 6.93 9.03
CA ALA A 4 -5.34 6.62 8.03
C ALA A 4 -3.93 6.71 8.63
N ASP A 5 -3.66 7.72 9.44
CA ASP A 5 -2.37 7.83 10.12
C ASP A 5 -2.14 6.65 11.05
N THR A 6 -3.18 6.23 11.78
CA THR A 6 -3.10 5.09 12.68
C THR A 6 -2.79 3.81 11.90
N LEU A 7 -3.42 3.63 10.75
CA LEU A 7 -3.20 2.45 9.90
C LEU A 7 -1.75 2.39 9.43
N VAL A 8 -1.23 3.49 8.87
CA VAL A 8 0.14 3.53 8.37
C VAL A 8 1.14 3.28 9.51
N GLY A 9 0.92 3.92 10.66
CA GLY A 9 1.78 3.72 11.82
C GLY A 9 1.77 2.28 12.30
N THR A 10 0.61 1.63 12.30
CA THR A 10 0.50 0.23 12.69
C THR A 10 1.24 -0.70 11.73
N LEU A 11 1.14 -0.43 10.42
CA LEU A 11 1.88 -1.21 9.42
C LEU A 11 3.38 -1.11 9.66
N LEU A 12 3.88 0.10 9.93
CA LEU A 12 5.30 0.30 10.19
C LEU A 12 5.76 -0.42 11.45
N GLU A 13 4.95 -0.42 12.50
CA GLU A 13 5.25 -1.15 13.72
C GLU A 13 5.35 -2.66 13.48
N GLY A 14 4.56 -3.16 12.52
CA GLY A 14 4.59 -4.56 12.11
C GLY A 14 5.66 -4.89 11.08
N ASN A 15 6.57 -3.96 10.81
CA ASN A 15 7.65 -4.11 9.82
C ASN A 15 7.16 -4.17 8.38
N VAL A 16 5.98 -3.62 8.11
CA VAL A 16 5.46 -3.47 6.75
C VAL A 16 5.81 -2.04 6.32
N ASP A 17 6.88 -1.89 5.58
CA ASP A 17 7.47 -0.58 5.27
C ASP A 17 7.46 -0.24 3.79
N VAL A 18 6.72 -1.00 2.98
CA VAL A 18 6.55 -0.71 1.56
C VAL A 18 5.08 -0.89 1.19
N CYS A 19 4.59 0.00 0.33
CA CYS A 19 3.21 -0.07 -0.17
C CYS A 19 3.24 0.08 -1.68
N PHE A 20 2.73 -0.92 -2.39
CA PHE A 20 2.57 -0.83 -3.84
C PHE A 20 1.18 -0.25 -4.11
N THR A 21 1.13 0.92 -4.74
CA THR A 21 -0.08 1.73 -4.80
C THR A 21 -0.61 1.91 -6.22
N ASN A 22 -1.92 1.81 -6.34
CA ASN A 22 -2.63 2.31 -7.52
C ASN A 22 -3.84 3.10 -7.01
N PRO A 23 -3.63 4.34 -6.50
CA PRO A 23 -4.66 5.07 -5.78
C PRO A 23 -5.60 5.85 -6.70
N GLY A 24 -6.76 6.20 -6.15
CA GLY A 24 -7.69 7.13 -6.74
C GLY A 24 -8.12 8.16 -5.71
N THR A 25 -9.14 8.95 -6.03
CA THR A 25 -9.59 10.03 -5.13
C THR A 25 -10.18 9.50 -3.83
N SER A 26 -10.77 8.31 -3.84
CA SER A 26 -11.37 7.72 -2.64
C SER A 26 -10.34 7.37 -1.57
N GLU A 27 -9.08 7.20 -1.95
CA GLU A 27 -8.00 6.82 -1.04
C GLU A 27 -7.13 8.00 -0.62
N MET A 28 -7.59 9.24 -0.83
CA MET A 28 -6.78 10.43 -0.55
C MET A 28 -6.35 10.53 0.91
N HIS A 29 -7.20 10.11 1.85
CA HIS A 29 -6.82 10.14 3.27
C HIS A 29 -5.62 9.25 3.53
N PHE A 30 -5.58 8.08 2.93
CA PHE A 30 -4.45 7.16 3.08
C PHE A 30 -3.21 7.70 2.38
N VAL A 31 -3.38 8.24 1.17
CA VAL A 31 -2.27 8.84 0.42
C VAL A 31 -1.66 10.00 1.19
N ALA A 32 -2.51 10.85 1.79
CA ALA A 32 -2.03 11.96 2.62
C ALA A 32 -1.26 11.45 3.84
N ALA A 33 -1.73 10.36 4.45
CA ALA A 33 -1.03 9.78 5.59
C ALA A 33 0.36 9.26 5.20
N LEU A 34 0.51 8.72 4.00
CA LEU A 34 1.81 8.24 3.54
C LEU A 34 2.85 9.36 3.50
N ASP A 35 2.44 10.59 3.20
CA ASP A 35 3.36 11.73 3.19
C ASP A 35 3.91 12.06 4.58
N ASN A 36 3.16 11.71 5.63
CA ASN A 36 3.58 11.96 7.00
C ASN A 36 4.52 10.90 7.56
N TYR A 37 4.67 9.78 6.86
CA TYR A 37 5.47 8.64 7.33
C TYR A 37 6.51 8.29 6.27
N LYS A 38 7.67 8.94 6.36
CA LYS A 38 8.72 8.79 5.35
C LYS A 38 9.37 7.40 5.36
N ASN A 39 9.18 6.65 6.43
CA ASN A 39 9.70 5.29 6.51
C ASN A 39 8.88 4.30 5.68
N MET A 40 7.67 4.68 5.29
CA MET A 40 6.85 3.86 4.41
C MET A 40 7.16 4.24 2.96
N ARG A 41 7.76 3.32 2.22
CA ARG A 41 8.02 3.52 0.79
C ARG A 41 6.75 3.29 0.01
N SER A 42 6.38 4.26 -0.81
CA SER A 42 5.20 4.17 -1.67
C SER A 42 5.66 4.04 -3.11
N ILE A 43 5.32 2.92 -3.75
CA ILE A 43 5.73 2.63 -5.12
C ILE A 43 4.48 2.61 -5.99
N LEU A 44 4.42 3.54 -6.94
CA LEU A 44 3.28 3.65 -7.84
C LEU A 44 3.27 2.50 -8.84
N CYS A 45 2.12 1.86 -8.96
CA CYS A 45 1.87 0.84 -9.98
C CYS A 45 0.75 1.32 -10.88
N LEU A 46 0.83 1.00 -12.16
CA LEU A 46 -0.14 1.49 -13.14
C LEU A 46 -1.35 0.56 -13.32
N PHE A 47 -1.36 -0.56 -12.61
CA PHE A 47 -2.45 -1.53 -12.67
C PHE A 47 -2.42 -2.34 -11.37
N GLU A 48 -3.60 -2.64 -10.82
CA GLU A 48 -3.69 -3.32 -9.53
C GLU A 48 -3.08 -4.71 -9.54
N GLY A 49 -3.18 -5.43 -10.67
CA GLY A 49 -2.51 -6.72 -10.80
C GLY A 49 -1.00 -6.62 -10.63
N CYS A 50 -0.41 -5.52 -11.12
CA CYS A 50 1.02 -5.26 -10.90
C CYS A 50 1.31 -5.00 -9.43
N ALA A 51 0.43 -4.28 -8.73
CA ALA A 51 0.62 -3.98 -7.31
C ALA A 51 0.60 -5.26 -6.47
N THR A 52 -0.40 -6.11 -6.67
CA THR A 52 -0.51 -7.36 -5.90
C THR A 52 0.58 -8.34 -6.28
N GLY A 53 0.94 -8.42 -7.58
CA GLY A 53 2.05 -9.25 -8.03
C GLY A 53 3.38 -8.81 -7.45
N ALA A 54 3.60 -7.49 -7.40
CA ALA A 54 4.82 -6.94 -6.80
C ALA A 54 4.91 -7.26 -5.31
N ALA A 55 3.78 -7.16 -4.58
CA ALA A 55 3.76 -7.50 -3.16
C ALA A 55 4.07 -8.98 -2.94
N ASP A 56 3.53 -9.85 -3.78
CA ASP A 56 3.81 -11.28 -3.71
C ASP A 56 5.30 -11.55 -3.94
N GLY A 57 5.88 -10.97 -5.00
CA GLY A 57 7.30 -11.12 -5.29
C GLY A 57 8.19 -10.55 -4.20
N TYR A 58 7.79 -9.42 -3.63
CA TYR A 58 8.53 -8.80 -2.54
C TYR A 58 8.66 -9.75 -1.35
N TYR A 59 7.55 -10.37 -0.96
CA TYR A 59 7.58 -11.32 0.16
C TYR A 59 8.45 -12.54 -0.16
N ARG A 60 8.32 -13.06 -1.38
CA ARG A 60 9.09 -14.26 -1.77
C ARG A 60 10.58 -14.02 -1.69
N MET A 61 11.02 -12.82 -2.03
CA MET A 61 12.46 -12.50 -2.04
C MET A 61 12.95 -12.00 -0.69
N LYS A 62 12.19 -11.15 -0.01
CA LYS A 62 12.64 -10.51 1.22
C LYS A 62 12.13 -11.17 2.48
N ARG A 63 11.09 -12.00 2.38
CA ARG A 63 10.44 -12.65 3.54
C ARG A 63 9.85 -11.65 4.52
N SER A 64 9.43 -10.50 4.02
CA SER A 64 8.77 -9.46 4.78
C SER A 64 7.55 -9.01 3.99
N ALA A 65 6.41 -8.85 4.65
CA ALA A 65 5.18 -8.50 3.97
C ALA A 65 5.24 -7.08 3.41
N ALA A 66 4.55 -6.87 2.29
CA ALA A 66 4.30 -5.55 1.74
C ALA A 66 2.80 -5.29 1.80
N SER A 67 2.43 -4.01 1.78
CA SER A 67 1.03 -3.62 1.69
C SER A 67 0.69 -3.23 0.25
N THR A 68 -0.60 -3.26 -0.09
CA THR A 68 -1.09 -2.80 -1.38
C THR A 68 -2.24 -1.84 -1.16
N LEU A 69 -2.32 -0.81 -2.01
CA LEU A 69 -3.42 0.14 -2.01
C LEU A 69 -4.12 0.04 -3.36
N LEU A 70 -5.39 -0.32 -3.33
CA LEU A 70 -6.20 -0.57 -4.51
C LEU A 70 -7.37 0.41 -4.55
N HIS A 71 -7.82 0.74 -5.76
CA HIS A 71 -8.87 1.76 -5.93
C HIS A 71 -10.25 1.10 -6.03
N LEU A 72 -11.04 1.18 -4.96
CA LEU A 72 -12.44 0.75 -4.91
C LEU A 72 -12.63 -0.73 -5.29
N GLY A 73 -13.87 -1.08 -5.66
CA GLY A 73 -14.21 -2.42 -6.11
C GLY A 73 -13.50 -2.87 -7.38
N PRO A 74 -13.44 -2.01 -8.43
CA PRO A 74 -12.68 -2.38 -9.63
C PRO A 74 -11.21 -2.67 -9.34
N GLY A 75 -10.58 -1.89 -8.46
CA GLY A 75 -9.19 -2.15 -8.08
C GLY A 75 -9.01 -3.48 -7.39
N LEU A 76 -9.90 -3.80 -6.47
CA LEU A 76 -9.84 -5.10 -5.80
C LEU A 76 -10.02 -6.25 -6.81
N ALA A 77 -10.98 -6.12 -7.72
CA ALA A 77 -11.22 -7.15 -8.72
C ALA A 77 -9.99 -7.35 -9.63
N ASN A 78 -9.36 -6.26 -10.05
CA ASN A 78 -8.18 -6.33 -10.90
C ASN A 78 -6.94 -6.86 -10.17
N GLY A 79 -6.92 -6.75 -8.85
CA GLY A 79 -5.79 -7.20 -8.04
C GLY A 79 -5.86 -8.66 -7.61
N LEU A 80 -6.98 -9.31 -7.82
CA LEU A 80 -7.14 -10.72 -7.41
C LEU A 80 -6.36 -11.71 -8.35
#